data_0682cacff12546c806f4f21daa6acb98
#
_entry.id   0682cacff12546c806f4f21daa6acb98
#
_cell.length_a   1.000
_cell.length_b   1.000
_cell.length_c   1.000
_cell.angle_alpha   90.00
_cell.angle_beta   90.00
_cell.angle_gamma   90.00
#
_symmetry.space_group_name_H-M   'P 1'
#
loop_
_entity.id
_entity.type
_entity.pdbx_description
1 polymer ?
#
loop_
_entity_poly.entity_id
_entity_poly.type
_entity_poly.pdbx_seq_one_letter_code
_entity_poly.pdbx_strand_id
1 'polypeptide(L)'
;MESRTYGYARVSTKEQNLDRQMIALQAQGIDERNIIIDKESGKDLDRKGYQSLKNTMLRRGDTLIVKSLDRLSRNKCHIKKELEYFKEHGIRLKVIDLPTTMIDFADGQEWVLEMVNNILIEVLGTIAEQERASIKQRQAEGIAAAKAKGVELGRPKAQKPDNWEEVIGQWKAGEITARKAMELTGTTRCTFYKLAKG
;
A
#
# COMPACT_ATOMS: atom_id res chain seq x y z
N MET A 1 29.64 -6.34 20.14
CA MET A 1 29.22 -4.98 19.69
C MET A 1 28.07 -4.57 20.56
N GLU A 2 28.07 -3.35 21.06
CA GLU A 2 26.90 -2.85 21.82
C GLU A 2 25.68 -2.76 20.92
N SER A 3 24.58 -3.32 21.37
CA SER A 3 23.29 -3.21 20.68
C SER A 3 22.78 -1.76 20.74
N ARG A 4 22.28 -1.25 19.63
CA ARG A 4 21.73 0.11 19.54
C ARG A 4 20.21 0.06 19.47
N THR A 5 19.60 1.10 20.02
CA THR A 5 18.14 1.26 19.95
C THR A 5 17.82 2.45 19.06
N TYR A 6 16.96 2.21 18.08
CA TYR A 6 16.47 3.20 17.14
C TYR A 6 14.95 3.38 17.29
N GLY A 7 14.49 4.59 17.10
CA GLY A 7 13.09 4.93 16.99
C GLY A 7 12.69 5.21 15.54
N TYR A 8 11.48 4.84 15.15
CA TYR A 8 10.94 5.24 13.87
C TYR A 8 9.56 5.89 14.03
N ALA A 9 9.42 7.08 13.47
CA ALA A 9 8.17 7.84 13.44
C ALA A 9 7.77 8.19 12.01
N ARG A 10 6.46 8.21 11.73
CA ARG A 10 5.94 8.55 10.41
C ARG A 10 4.68 9.40 10.50
N VAL A 11 4.63 10.46 9.69
CA VAL A 11 3.46 11.32 9.53
C VAL A 11 3.12 11.49 8.04
N SER A 12 1.83 11.58 7.70
CA SER A 12 1.41 11.79 6.30
C SER A 12 1.31 13.27 5.93
N THR A 13 0.85 14.16 6.86
CA THR A 13 0.61 15.58 6.57
C THR A 13 0.41 16.49 7.78
N LYS A 14 0.26 15.99 9.01
CA LYS A 14 -0.07 16.83 10.18
C LYS A 14 0.98 16.71 11.28
N GLU A 15 1.52 17.83 11.68
CA GLU A 15 2.49 18.02 12.77
C GLU A 15 2.02 17.46 14.12
N GLN A 16 0.73 17.54 14.42
CA GLN A 16 0.17 17.06 15.69
C GLN A 16 0.38 15.56 15.98
N ASN A 17 0.54 14.70 14.97
CA ASN A 17 0.77 13.29 15.18
C ASN A 17 2.25 12.94 15.37
N LEU A 18 3.17 13.81 14.99
CA LEU A 18 4.60 13.60 15.17
C LEU A 18 4.98 13.76 16.64
N ASP A 19 4.54 14.83 17.29
CA ASP A 19 4.89 15.12 18.69
C ASP A 19 4.52 13.97 19.61
N ARG A 20 3.32 13.38 19.42
CA ARG A 20 2.87 12.22 20.21
C ARG A 20 3.76 10.99 19.99
N GLN A 21 4.30 10.79 18.79
CA GLN A 21 5.21 9.70 18.51
C GLN A 21 6.59 9.99 19.12
N MET A 22 7.08 11.20 18.98
CA MET A 22 8.37 11.63 19.56
C MET A 22 8.37 11.48 21.07
N ILE A 23 7.37 12.01 21.75
CA ILE A 23 7.22 11.88 23.21
C ILE A 23 7.20 10.39 23.62
N ALA A 24 6.42 9.56 22.91
CA ALA A 24 6.32 8.15 23.23
C ALA A 24 7.65 7.40 23.02
N LEU A 25 8.42 7.72 21.97
CA LEU A 25 9.73 7.13 21.70
C LEU A 25 10.79 7.61 22.67
N GLN A 26 10.81 8.90 22.98
CA GLN A 26 11.73 9.49 23.98
C GLN A 26 11.48 8.93 25.39
N ALA A 27 10.22 8.68 25.75
CA ALA A 27 9.86 8.00 27.00
C ALA A 27 10.44 6.58 27.12
N GLN A 28 10.84 5.96 26.01
CA GLN A 28 11.54 4.67 25.99
C GLN A 28 13.08 4.84 26.10
N GLY A 29 13.55 6.05 26.39
CA GLY A 29 15.00 6.33 26.55
C GLY A 29 15.77 6.46 25.23
N ILE A 30 15.08 6.65 24.09
CA ILE A 30 15.73 6.80 22.79
C ILE A 30 16.19 8.26 22.64
N ASP A 31 17.49 8.44 22.35
CA ASP A 31 18.04 9.76 21.99
C ASP A 31 17.37 10.25 20.68
N GLU A 32 17.05 11.53 20.61
CA GLU A 32 16.40 12.12 19.43
C GLU A 32 17.17 11.90 18.13
N ARG A 33 18.50 11.85 18.21
CA ARG A 33 19.41 11.55 17.07
C ARG A 33 19.21 10.13 16.49
N ASN A 34 18.68 9.23 17.31
CA ASN A 34 18.41 7.85 16.92
C ASN A 34 16.94 7.65 16.50
N ILE A 35 16.14 8.72 16.42
CA ILE A 35 14.75 8.66 15.94
C ILE A 35 14.71 9.12 14.49
N ILE A 36 14.37 8.22 13.61
CA ILE A 36 14.23 8.48 12.18
C ILE A 36 12.78 8.86 11.86
N ILE A 37 12.60 9.94 11.11
CA ILE A 37 11.29 10.51 10.82
C ILE A 37 11.08 10.57 9.31
N ASP A 38 9.96 9.99 8.84
CA ASP A 38 9.48 10.16 7.47
C ASP A 38 8.16 10.96 7.43
N LYS A 39 8.09 11.92 6.51
CA LYS A 39 6.89 12.72 6.23
C LYS A 39 6.20 12.23 4.96
N GLU A 40 5.80 10.94 4.95
CA GLU A 40 5.28 10.29 3.76
C GLU A 40 4.11 9.35 4.08
N SER A 41 3.35 8.98 3.03
CA SER A 41 2.21 8.07 3.15
C SER A 41 2.64 6.67 3.63
N GLY A 42 1.79 6.04 4.45
CA GLY A 42 2.00 4.65 4.88
C GLY A 42 1.59 3.57 3.86
N LYS A 43 1.30 3.95 2.61
CA LYS A 43 0.93 2.99 1.56
C LYS A 43 2.11 2.17 1.09
N ASP A 44 3.29 2.79 1.04
CA ASP A 44 4.51 2.21 0.54
C ASP A 44 5.59 2.13 1.62
N LEU A 45 6.57 1.27 1.41
CA LEU A 45 7.78 1.13 2.24
C LEU A 45 8.98 1.86 1.63
N ASP A 46 8.85 2.37 0.40
CA ASP A 46 9.91 3.10 -0.31
C ASP A 46 10.00 4.56 0.19
N ARG A 47 10.47 4.69 1.42
CA ARG A 47 10.68 5.96 2.12
C ARG A 47 12.15 6.09 2.48
N LYS A 48 12.74 7.24 2.18
CA LYS A 48 14.19 7.47 2.31
C LYS A 48 14.70 7.21 3.72
N GLY A 49 14.01 7.72 4.74
CA GLY A 49 14.40 7.52 6.13
C GLY A 49 14.29 6.05 6.54
N TYR A 50 13.18 5.39 6.22
CA TYR A 50 12.97 3.98 6.53
C TYR A 50 13.96 3.07 5.81
N GLN A 51 14.22 3.30 4.53
CA GLN A 51 15.20 2.52 3.77
C GLN A 51 16.63 2.72 4.28
N SER A 52 17.00 3.95 4.65
CA SER A 52 18.28 4.22 5.29
C SER A 52 18.41 3.52 6.64
N LEU A 53 17.36 3.60 7.47
CA LEU A 53 17.30 2.90 8.75
C LEU A 53 17.49 1.38 8.56
N LYS A 54 16.70 0.78 7.67
CA LYS A 54 16.66 -0.66 7.43
C LYS A 54 17.97 -1.19 6.83
N ASN A 55 18.52 -0.52 5.81
CA ASN A 55 19.61 -1.07 5.01
C ASN A 55 21.01 -0.61 5.47
N THR A 56 21.08 0.50 6.22
CA THR A 56 22.37 1.12 6.55
C THR A 56 22.63 1.17 8.06
N MET A 57 21.58 1.44 8.86
CA MET A 57 21.76 1.71 10.29
C MET A 57 21.56 0.46 11.15
N LEU A 58 20.45 -0.27 10.91
CA LEU A 58 20.11 -1.46 11.71
C LEU A 58 21.04 -2.62 11.43
N ARG A 59 21.51 -3.26 12.50
CA ARG A 59 22.38 -4.43 12.48
C ARG A 59 21.81 -5.52 13.38
N ARG A 60 22.35 -6.71 13.24
CA ARG A 60 22.00 -7.84 14.11
C ARG A 60 22.25 -7.49 15.59
N GLY A 61 21.24 -7.71 16.41
CA GLY A 61 21.23 -7.39 17.84
C GLY A 61 20.65 -6.02 18.16
N ASP A 62 20.42 -5.15 17.16
CA ASP A 62 19.80 -3.84 17.38
C ASP A 62 18.29 -3.95 17.65
N THR A 63 17.77 -2.92 18.29
CA THR A 63 16.34 -2.80 18.58
C THR A 63 15.72 -1.64 17.80
N LEU A 64 14.65 -1.89 17.10
CA LEU A 64 13.79 -0.88 16.48
C LEU A 64 12.53 -0.71 17.32
N ILE A 65 12.24 0.51 17.76
CA ILE A 65 11.01 0.84 18.48
C ILE A 65 10.11 1.71 17.62
N VAL A 66 8.85 1.32 17.48
CA VAL A 66 7.81 2.08 16.80
C VAL A 66 6.62 2.27 17.75
N LYS A 67 5.86 3.34 17.57
CA LYS A 67 4.67 3.53 18.39
C LYS A 67 3.61 2.46 18.09
N SER A 68 3.35 2.21 16.81
CA SER A 68 2.35 1.25 16.33
C SER A 68 2.78 0.66 14.99
N LEU A 69 2.28 -0.53 14.64
CA LEU A 69 2.65 -1.23 13.40
C LEU A 69 2.26 -0.45 12.13
N ASP A 70 1.22 0.37 12.17
CA ASP A 70 0.80 1.22 11.05
C ASP A 70 1.81 2.36 10.76
N ARG A 71 2.78 2.60 11.65
CA ARG A 71 3.92 3.48 11.35
C ARG A 71 4.85 2.83 10.35
N LEU A 72 5.06 1.53 10.43
CA LEU A 72 5.82 0.78 9.42
C LEU A 72 5.07 0.77 8.09
N SER A 73 3.85 0.28 8.07
CA SER A 73 2.99 0.29 6.89
C SER A 73 1.51 0.20 7.26
N ARG A 74 0.63 0.72 6.41
CA ARG A 74 -0.82 0.45 6.48
C ARG A 74 -1.20 -0.86 5.79
N ASN A 75 -0.32 -1.40 4.97
CA ASN A 75 -0.53 -2.67 4.28
C ASN A 75 -0.03 -3.82 5.17
N LYS A 76 -0.94 -4.66 5.61
CA LYS A 76 -0.63 -5.79 6.49
C LYS A 76 0.34 -6.79 5.87
N CYS A 77 0.30 -6.97 4.54
CA CYS A 77 1.27 -7.81 3.85
C CYS A 77 2.70 -7.24 3.89
N HIS A 78 2.83 -5.91 3.84
CA HIS A 78 4.13 -5.25 4.03
C HIS A 78 4.61 -5.42 5.46
N ILE A 79 3.72 -5.26 6.45
CA ILE A 79 4.06 -5.46 7.87
C ILE A 79 4.57 -6.90 8.09
N LYS A 80 3.87 -7.92 7.56
CA LYS A 80 4.31 -9.32 7.65
C LYS A 80 5.73 -9.51 7.10
N LYS A 81 6.00 -9.00 5.89
CA LYS A 81 7.33 -9.07 5.27
C LYS A 81 8.42 -8.37 6.09
N GLU A 82 8.09 -7.22 6.69
CA GLU A 82 9.04 -6.51 7.54
C GLU A 82 9.34 -7.25 8.85
N LEU A 83 8.32 -7.88 9.45
CA LEU A 83 8.52 -8.73 10.64
C LEU A 83 9.38 -9.95 10.31
N GLU A 84 9.15 -10.61 9.18
CA GLU A 84 9.97 -11.71 8.68
C GLU A 84 11.41 -11.24 8.46
N TYR A 85 11.60 -10.09 7.80
CA TYR A 85 12.92 -9.48 7.57
C TYR A 85 13.66 -9.21 8.89
N PHE A 86 13.01 -8.57 9.87
CA PHE A 86 13.64 -8.27 11.16
C PHE A 86 14.03 -9.55 11.90
N LYS A 87 13.17 -10.58 11.85
CA LYS A 87 13.49 -11.89 12.42
C LYS A 87 14.73 -12.51 11.77
N GLU A 88 14.79 -12.57 10.44
CA GLU A 88 15.91 -13.15 9.69
C GLU A 88 17.23 -12.43 9.95
N HIS A 89 17.17 -11.09 10.10
CA HIS A 89 18.36 -10.27 10.35
C HIS A 89 18.70 -10.14 11.84
N GLY A 90 17.93 -10.77 12.72
CA GLY A 90 18.16 -10.71 14.17
C GLY A 90 17.98 -9.30 14.74
N ILE A 91 17.09 -8.51 14.16
CA ILE A 91 16.71 -7.18 14.62
C ILE A 91 15.46 -7.32 15.50
N ARG A 92 15.51 -6.75 16.70
CA ARG A 92 14.39 -6.77 17.62
C ARG A 92 13.41 -5.64 17.32
N LEU A 93 12.16 -5.98 17.01
CA LEU A 93 11.09 -4.99 16.87
C LEU A 93 10.30 -4.88 18.18
N LYS A 94 10.20 -3.67 18.73
CA LYS A 94 9.33 -3.31 19.85
C LYS A 94 8.24 -2.35 19.37
N VAL A 95 6.99 -2.59 19.79
CA VAL A 95 5.84 -1.78 19.41
C VAL A 95 5.15 -1.28 20.68
N ILE A 96 5.15 0.02 20.91
CA ILE A 96 4.66 0.62 22.17
C ILE A 96 3.19 0.27 22.41
N ASP A 97 2.36 0.30 21.37
CA ASP A 97 0.94 -0.04 21.47
C ASP A 97 0.69 -1.56 21.60
N LEU A 98 1.75 -2.39 21.63
CA LEU A 98 1.71 -3.83 21.85
C LEU A 98 2.65 -4.22 23.01
N PRO A 99 2.18 -4.14 24.26
CA PRO A 99 3.00 -4.34 25.47
C PRO A 99 3.78 -5.67 25.50
N THR A 100 3.23 -6.72 24.89
CA THR A 100 3.89 -8.04 24.78
C THR A 100 5.23 -7.99 24.03
N THR A 101 5.42 -7.03 23.12
CA THR A 101 6.67 -6.85 22.39
C THR A 101 7.72 -6.05 23.18
N MET A 102 7.28 -5.35 24.22
CA MET A 102 8.13 -4.48 25.04
C MET A 102 8.87 -5.23 26.17
N ILE A 103 8.45 -6.47 26.46
CA ILE A 103 9.01 -7.26 27.55
C ILE A 103 10.45 -7.64 27.22
N ASP A 104 11.38 -7.34 28.12
CA ASP A 104 12.76 -7.81 28.03
C ASP A 104 12.84 -9.18 28.71
N PHE A 105 13.37 -10.15 28.00
CA PHE A 105 13.57 -11.51 28.48
C PHE A 105 15.01 -11.67 29.01
N ALA A 106 15.17 -12.49 30.03
CA ALA A 106 16.48 -12.87 30.52
C ALA A 106 17.24 -13.70 29.47
N ASP A 107 18.57 -13.71 29.59
CA ASP A 107 19.44 -14.51 28.71
C ASP A 107 18.97 -15.98 28.71
N GLY A 108 18.85 -16.56 27.52
CA GLY A 108 18.36 -17.93 27.34
C GLY A 108 16.84 -18.05 27.11
N GLN A 109 16.07 -16.94 27.15
CA GLN A 109 14.64 -16.93 26.87
C GLN A 109 14.31 -16.30 25.50
N GLU A 110 15.27 -16.20 24.61
CA GLU A 110 15.09 -15.63 23.26
C GLU A 110 14.01 -16.37 22.44
N TRP A 111 13.81 -17.66 22.72
CA TRP A 111 12.75 -18.46 22.10
C TRP A 111 11.33 -17.90 22.36
N VAL A 112 11.09 -17.23 23.50
CA VAL A 112 9.80 -16.62 23.82
C VAL A 112 9.55 -15.43 22.89
N LEU A 113 10.60 -14.62 22.62
CA LEU A 113 10.51 -13.51 21.68
C LEU A 113 10.23 -14.03 20.26
N GLU A 114 10.88 -15.11 19.89
CA GLU A 114 10.65 -15.75 18.60
C GLU A 114 9.20 -16.27 18.48
N MET A 115 8.69 -16.90 19.52
CA MET A 115 7.30 -17.38 19.58
C MET A 115 6.31 -16.22 19.47
N VAL A 116 6.52 -15.11 20.20
CA VAL A 116 5.65 -13.91 20.13
C VAL A 116 5.67 -13.31 18.73
N ASN A 117 6.85 -13.18 18.12
CA ASN A 117 6.97 -12.68 16.75
C ASN A 117 6.25 -13.59 15.74
N ASN A 118 6.37 -14.91 15.87
CA ASN A 118 5.69 -15.87 15.01
C ASN A 118 4.16 -15.74 15.12
N ILE A 119 3.63 -15.65 16.36
CA ILE A 119 2.20 -15.44 16.60
C ILE A 119 1.72 -14.13 15.99
N LEU A 120 2.47 -13.04 16.14
CA LEU A 120 2.13 -11.76 15.52
C LEU A 120 2.08 -11.84 14.00
N ILE A 121 3.07 -12.48 13.37
CA ILE A 121 3.14 -12.70 11.92
C ILE A 121 1.92 -13.50 11.44
N GLU A 122 1.58 -14.57 12.14
CA GLU A 122 0.45 -15.45 11.81
C GLU A 122 -0.90 -14.72 11.93
N VAL A 123 -1.13 -14.04 13.06
CA VAL A 123 -2.35 -13.27 13.32
C VAL A 123 -2.51 -12.14 12.30
N LEU A 124 -1.46 -11.37 12.02
CA LEU A 124 -1.50 -10.30 11.02
C LEU A 124 -1.73 -10.85 9.62
N GLY A 125 -1.14 -12.00 9.29
CA GLY A 125 -1.37 -12.71 8.03
C GLY A 125 -2.85 -13.08 7.85
N THR A 126 -3.42 -13.74 8.84
CA THR A 126 -4.83 -14.18 8.84
C THR A 126 -5.80 -12.99 8.72
N ILE A 127 -5.57 -11.91 9.49
CA ILE A 127 -6.38 -10.70 9.41
C ILE A 127 -6.28 -10.06 8.01
N ALA A 128 -5.08 -10.05 7.40
CA ALA A 128 -4.90 -9.50 6.06
C ALA A 128 -5.64 -10.31 4.98
N GLU A 129 -5.67 -11.62 5.11
CA GLU A 129 -6.42 -12.51 4.20
C GLU A 129 -7.92 -12.33 4.34
N GLN A 130 -8.43 -12.27 5.58
CA GLN A 130 -9.85 -12.00 5.84
C GLN A 130 -10.30 -10.65 5.28
N GLU A 131 -9.48 -9.61 5.42
CA GLU A 131 -9.80 -8.29 4.89
C GLU A 131 -9.86 -8.29 3.36
N ARG A 132 -8.92 -8.99 2.68
CA ARG A 132 -8.95 -9.18 1.22
C ARG A 132 -10.20 -9.94 0.77
N ALA A 133 -10.56 -11.00 1.47
CA ALA A 133 -11.77 -11.78 1.19
C ALA A 133 -13.03 -10.92 1.34
N SER A 134 -13.13 -10.15 2.43
CA SER A 134 -14.25 -9.23 2.68
C SER A 134 -14.35 -8.11 1.65
N ILE A 135 -13.22 -7.57 1.17
CA ILE A 135 -13.20 -6.56 0.09
C ILE A 135 -13.70 -7.19 -1.21
N LYS A 136 -13.19 -8.38 -1.57
CA LYS A 136 -13.64 -9.12 -2.77
C LYS A 136 -15.14 -9.40 -2.74
N GLN A 137 -15.64 -9.87 -1.60
CA GLN A 137 -17.05 -10.17 -1.43
C GLN A 137 -17.90 -8.91 -1.59
N ARG A 138 -17.60 -7.83 -0.86
CA ARG A 138 -18.32 -6.54 -0.98
C ARG A 138 -18.27 -5.98 -2.40
N GLN A 139 -17.16 -6.14 -3.10
CA GLN A 139 -17.03 -5.73 -4.49
C GLN A 139 -17.91 -6.57 -5.42
N ALA A 140 -17.96 -7.88 -5.22
CA ALA A 140 -18.83 -8.76 -5.99
C ALA A 140 -20.32 -8.45 -5.76
N GLU A 141 -20.72 -8.25 -4.50
CA GLU A 141 -22.07 -7.84 -4.13
C GLU A 141 -22.44 -6.47 -4.74
N GLY A 142 -21.53 -5.49 -4.68
CA GLY A 142 -21.70 -4.17 -5.29
C GLY A 142 -21.87 -4.25 -6.81
N ILE A 143 -21.08 -5.08 -7.49
CA ILE A 143 -21.18 -5.32 -8.93
C ILE A 143 -22.53 -5.98 -9.27
N ALA A 144 -22.93 -6.99 -8.49
CA ALA A 144 -24.22 -7.67 -8.68
C ALA A 144 -25.39 -6.71 -8.51
N ALA A 145 -25.38 -5.88 -7.47
CA ALA A 145 -26.40 -4.87 -7.21
C ALA A 145 -26.45 -3.79 -8.31
N ALA A 146 -25.31 -3.35 -8.82
CA ALA A 146 -25.24 -2.39 -9.93
C ALA A 146 -25.81 -2.98 -11.22
N LYS A 147 -25.48 -4.24 -11.54
CA LYS A 147 -26.04 -4.95 -12.69
C LYS A 147 -27.56 -5.13 -12.57
N ALA A 148 -28.06 -5.47 -11.39
CA ALA A 148 -29.50 -5.60 -11.13
C ALA A 148 -30.26 -4.26 -11.33
N LYS A 149 -29.58 -3.13 -11.10
CA LYS A 149 -30.11 -1.78 -11.37
C LYS A 149 -29.93 -1.32 -12.83
N GLY A 150 -29.41 -2.19 -13.72
CA GLY A 150 -29.20 -1.86 -15.12
C GLY A 150 -27.96 -0.97 -15.38
N VAL A 151 -27.07 -0.79 -14.40
CA VAL A 151 -25.86 0.01 -14.59
C VAL A 151 -24.87 -0.80 -15.44
N GLU A 152 -24.51 -0.26 -16.60
CA GLU A 152 -23.43 -0.82 -17.41
C GLU A 152 -22.07 -0.55 -16.74
N LEU A 153 -21.36 -1.63 -16.41
CA LEU A 153 -20.03 -1.58 -15.81
C LEU A 153 -18.96 -1.72 -16.88
N GLY A 154 -17.84 -1.04 -16.67
CA GLY A 154 -16.70 -1.11 -17.55
C GLY A 154 -16.40 0.22 -18.25
N ARG A 155 -15.55 0.15 -19.27
CA ARG A 155 -15.23 1.35 -20.06
C ARG A 155 -16.46 1.78 -20.89
N PRO A 156 -16.83 3.08 -20.86
CA PRO A 156 -17.94 3.59 -21.68
C PRO A 156 -17.79 3.15 -23.13
N LYS A 157 -18.89 2.72 -23.74
CA LYS A 157 -18.89 2.39 -25.17
C LYS A 157 -18.63 3.66 -25.96
N ALA A 158 -17.84 3.54 -27.03
CA ALA A 158 -17.64 4.65 -27.94
C ALA A 158 -18.99 5.06 -28.55
N GLN A 159 -19.33 6.33 -28.42
CA GLN A 159 -20.53 6.89 -29.01
C GLN A 159 -20.22 7.33 -30.44
N LYS A 160 -21.22 7.23 -31.33
CA LYS A 160 -21.12 7.79 -32.67
C LYS A 160 -21.17 9.32 -32.55
N PRO A 161 -20.24 10.04 -33.19
CA PRO A 161 -20.33 11.51 -33.30
C PRO A 161 -21.58 11.95 -34.06
N ASP A 162 -22.02 13.18 -33.84
CA ASP A 162 -23.26 13.71 -34.47
C ASP A 162 -23.24 13.64 -36.01
N ASN A 163 -22.07 13.84 -36.62
CA ASN A 163 -21.86 13.77 -38.07
C ASN A 163 -21.57 12.34 -38.59
N TRP A 164 -21.75 11.30 -37.75
CA TRP A 164 -21.34 9.93 -38.10
C TRP A 164 -22.04 9.38 -39.35
N GLU A 165 -23.37 9.52 -39.46
CA GLU A 165 -24.16 8.90 -40.55
C GLU A 165 -23.80 9.54 -41.90
N GLU A 166 -23.58 10.84 -41.95
CA GLU A 166 -23.16 11.55 -43.15
C GLU A 166 -21.76 11.11 -43.56
N VAL A 167 -20.77 11.17 -42.65
CA VAL A 167 -19.37 10.88 -42.95
C VAL A 167 -19.18 9.41 -43.32
N ILE A 168 -19.87 8.49 -42.67
CA ILE A 168 -19.79 7.05 -42.97
C ILE A 168 -20.44 6.73 -44.33
N GLY A 169 -21.49 7.48 -44.73
CA GLY A 169 -22.14 7.40 -46.03
C GLY A 169 -21.15 7.79 -47.15
N GLN A 170 -20.51 8.95 -47.06
CA GLN A 170 -19.50 9.41 -47.98
C GLN A 170 -18.31 8.45 -48.08
N TRP A 171 -17.85 7.90 -46.96
CA TRP A 171 -16.78 6.91 -46.96
C TRP A 171 -17.18 5.60 -47.68
N LYS A 172 -18.39 5.09 -47.40
CA LYS A 172 -18.90 3.88 -48.06
C LYS A 172 -19.15 4.08 -49.56
N ALA A 173 -19.54 5.28 -49.96
CA ALA A 173 -19.68 5.66 -51.38
C ALA A 173 -18.34 5.86 -52.11
N GLY A 174 -17.21 5.88 -51.36
CA GLY A 174 -15.89 6.09 -51.94
C GLY A 174 -15.54 7.55 -52.20
N GLU A 175 -16.37 8.50 -51.74
CA GLU A 175 -16.18 9.95 -51.93
C GLU A 175 -15.03 10.51 -51.10
N ILE A 176 -14.82 9.89 -49.90
CA ILE A 176 -13.73 10.28 -49.01
C ILE A 176 -12.91 9.05 -48.56
N THR A 177 -11.64 9.28 -48.23
CA THR A 177 -10.79 8.22 -47.68
C THR A 177 -11.11 7.94 -46.22
N ALA A 178 -10.81 6.72 -45.73
CA ALA A 178 -10.98 6.39 -44.31
C ALA A 178 -10.20 7.33 -43.36
N ARG A 179 -9.05 7.83 -43.80
CA ARG A 179 -8.27 8.82 -43.05
C ARG A 179 -9.04 10.13 -42.89
N LYS A 180 -9.65 10.61 -43.97
CA LYS A 180 -10.45 11.84 -43.96
C LYS A 180 -11.71 11.66 -43.11
N ALA A 181 -12.37 10.49 -43.20
CA ALA A 181 -13.53 10.18 -42.37
C ALA A 181 -13.20 10.14 -40.87
N MET A 182 -12.05 9.58 -40.49
CA MET A 182 -11.56 9.61 -39.10
C MET A 182 -11.26 11.01 -38.60
N GLU A 183 -10.70 11.86 -39.46
CA GLU A 183 -10.43 13.27 -39.15
C GLU A 183 -11.74 14.05 -38.92
N LEU A 184 -12.72 13.91 -39.81
CA LEU A 184 -14.02 14.58 -39.71
C LEU A 184 -14.85 14.14 -38.49
N THR A 185 -14.75 12.87 -38.10
CA THR A 185 -15.45 12.30 -36.95
C THR A 185 -14.69 12.43 -35.64
N GLY A 186 -13.42 12.90 -35.66
CA GLY A 186 -12.57 12.99 -34.46
C GLY A 186 -12.27 11.64 -33.82
N THR A 187 -12.42 10.52 -34.58
CA THR A 187 -12.27 9.18 -34.04
C THR A 187 -10.89 8.59 -34.30
N THR A 188 -10.41 7.75 -33.36
CA THR A 188 -9.20 6.97 -33.62
C THR A 188 -9.51 5.81 -34.56
N ARG A 189 -8.49 5.29 -35.25
CA ARG A 189 -8.62 4.17 -36.21
C ARG A 189 -9.39 2.99 -35.62
N CYS A 190 -9.05 2.56 -34.41
CA CYS A 190 -9.72 1.45 -33.73
C CYS A 190 -11.19 1.74 -33.45
N THR A 191 -11.50 2.96 -32.99
CA THR A 191 -12.87 3.39 -32.69
C THR A 191 -13.69 3.50 -33.98
N PHE A 192 -13.14 4.10 -35.04
CA PHE A 192 -13.79 4.26 -36.32
C PHE A 192 -14.27 2.92 -36.89
N TYR A 193 -13.34 1.97 -37.05
CA TYR A 193 -13.68 0.67 -37.61
C TYR A 193 -14.60 -0.17 -36.69
N LYS A 194 -14.51 0.01 -35.37
CA LYS A 194 -15.41 -0.64 -34.44
C LYS A 194 -16.85 -0.14 -34.59
N LEU A 195 -17.04 1.20 -34.70
CA LEU A 195 -18.36 1.82 -34.92
C LEU A 195 -18.90 1.55 -36.32
N ALA A 196 -18.04 1.40 -37.32
CA ALA A 196 -18.43 1.11 -38.70
C ALA A 196 -18.88 -0.33 -38.95
N LYS A 197 -18.47 -1.27 -38.08
CA LYS A 197 -18.84 -2.68 -38.18
C LYS A 197 -20.13 -3.04 -37.46
N GLY A 198 -20.62 -2.19 -36.56
CA GLY A 198 -21.76 -2.55 -35.78
C GLY A 198 -22.60 -1.61 -35.20
#